data_a041ecc2f74fa146e79aeb602adda9f1
#
_entry.id   a041ecc2f74fa146e79aeb602adda9f1
#
_cell.length_a   1.000
_cell.length_b   1.000
_cell.length_c   1.000
_cell.angle_alpha   90.00
_cell.angle_beta   90.00
_cell.angle_gamma   90.00
#
_symmetry.space_group_name_H-M   'P 1'
#
loop_
_entity.id
_entity.type
_entity.pdbx_description
1 polymer ?
#
loop_
_entity_poly.entity_id
_entity_poly.type
_entity_poly.pdbx_seq_one_letter_code
_entity_poly.pdbx_strand_id
1 'polypeptide(L)'
;MFKHLQEIDYKLYERYLTLEKNIKAGSNSFYDAYLDLQEQFVKGVAVYCGLDIKARETCGELLRREDIKNFFKDVLRVDDFSYTKMQDYTLKVNAHKHKGEKNIQIDTIVSYMRIIYNATVSFANYKKILVNEFDANYFISIFGSFEKENLALKTEMIKLKEELIVSVESGKLKDSDIDAYRSLLSQTEIEKLDLEEQNQELHRQISKLKDIKLSSMEEKLNKTIELLTELTSSVVENRAVSYAVGDTICGAERFKSYVERAKEELKNE
;
A
#
# COMPACT_ATOMS: atom_id res chain seq x y z
N MET A 1 8.09 -8.65 11.63
CA MET A 1 9.20 -9.31 10.92
C MET A 1 10.01 -8.34 10.07
N PHE A 2 9.46 -7.62 9.14
CA PHE A 2 10.15 -6.66 8.25
C PHE A 2 10.46 -5.29 8.90
N LYS A 3 10.90 -5.24 10.15
CA LYS A 3 11.18 -3.98 10.85
C LYS A 3 12.25 -3.11 10.19
N HIS A 4 13.21 -3.73 9.50
CA HIS A 4 14.24 -3.02 8.74
C HIS A 4 13.67 -2.12 7.63
N LEU A 5 12.45 -2.40 7.13
CA LEU A 5 11.78 -1.52 6.17
C LEU A 5 11.47 -0.15 6.76
N GLN A 6 11.21 -0.05 8.06
CA GLN A 6 10.94 1.22 8.73
C GLN A 6 12.18 2.13 8.69
N GLU A 7 13.38 1.53 8.78
CA GLU A 7 14.65 2.26 8.70
C GLU A 7 15.05 2.56 7.25
N ILE A 8 14.59 1.76 6.29
CA ILE A 8 14.80 2.01 4.86
C ILE A 8 13.90 3.15 4.38
N ASP A 9 12.59 2.99 4.57
CA ASP A 9 11.54 3.94 4.19
C ASP A 9 10.25 3.58 4.94
N TYR A 10 9.72 4.54 5.72
CA TYR A 10 8.49 4.35 6.48
C TYR A 10 7.28 3.98 5.61
N LYS A 11 7.19 4.50 4.39
CA LYS A 11 6.12 4.15 3.45
C LYS A 11 6.17 2.68 3.00
N LEU A 12 7.37 2.13 2.83
CA LEU A 12 7.54 0.69 2.57
C LEU A 12 7.05 -0.15 3.75
N TYR A 13 7.34 0.30 4.97
CA TYR A 13 6.87 -0.38 6.16
C TYR A 13 5.33 -0.36 6.30
N GLU A 14 4.67 0.75 6.01
CA GLU A 14 3.20 0.83 5.97
C GLU A 14 2.58 -0.14 4.95
N ARG A 15 3.20 -0.28 3.77
CA ARG A 15 2.76 -1.25 2.77
C ARG A 15 2.95 -2.69 3.23
N TYR A 16 4.05 -2.96 3.92
CA TYR A 16 4.24 -4.26 4.55
C TYR A 16 3.16 -4.55 5.60
N LEU A 17 2.79 -3.59 6.45
CA LEU A 17 1.71 -3.77 7.42
C LEU A 17 0.36 -4.07 6.74
N THR A 18 0.08 -3.44 5.61
CA THR A 18 -1.10 -3.74 4.79
C THR A 18 -1.06 -5.16 4.25
N LEU A 19 0.09 -5.58 3.75
CA LEU A 19 0.32 -6.96 3.28
C LEU A 19 0.15 -7.98 4.42
N GLU A 20 0.73 -7.72 5.58
CA GLU A 20 0.58 -8.56 6.78
C GLU A 20 -0.89 -8.69 7.22
N LYS A 21 -1.66 -7.60 7.18
CA LYS A 21 -3.10 -7.62 7.44
C LYS A 21 -3.85 -8.55 6.48
N ASN A 22 -3.50 -8.54 5.19
CA ASN A 22 -4.10 -9.42 4.19
C ASN A 22 -3.72 -10.90 4.40
N ILE A 23 -2.51 -11.17 4.90
CA ILE A 23 -2.10 -12.53 5.30
C ILE A 23 -2.94 -13.02 6.48
N LYS A 24 -3.13 -12.18 7.51
CA LYS A 24 -3.98 -12.50 8.67
C LYS A 24 -5.43 -12.79 8.28
N ALA A 25 -5.93 -12.09 7.28
CA ALA A 25 -7.26 -12.29 6.75
C ALA A 25 -7.39 -13.50 5.80
N GLY A 26 -6.28 -14.12 5.38
CA GLY A 26 -6.31 -15.17 4.35
C GLY A 26 -6.85 -14.68 3.00
N SER A 27 -6.71 -13.39 2.73
CA SER A 27 -7.37 -12.70 1.62
C SER A 27 -6.57 -12.76 0.32
N ASN A 28 -7.23 -12.93 -0.81
CA ASN A 28 -6.63 -12.80 -2.14
C ASN A 28 -6.09 -11.38 -2.43
N SER A 29 -6.49 -10.36 -1.66
CA SER A 29 -5.89 -9.03 -1.68
C SER A 29 -4.41 -9.03 -1.28
N PHE A 30 -3.90 -10.16 -0.79
CA PHE A 30 -2.46 -10.39 -0.61
C PHE A 30 -1.68 -10.12 -1.89
N TYR A 31 -2.14 -10.60 -3.03
CA TYR A 31 -1.42 -10.43 -4.30
C TYR A 31 -1.26 -8.96 -4.70
N ASP A 32 -2.32 -8.16 -4.52
CA ASP A 32 -2.27 -6.73 -4.80
C ASP A 32 -1.32 -6.00 -3.85
N ALA A 33 -1.42 -6.30 -2.56
CA ALA A 33 -0.55 -5.70 -1.54
C ALA A 33 0.91 -6.13 -1.70
N TYR A 34 1.18 -7.37 -2.14
CA TYR A 34 2.51 -7.85 -2.44
C TYR A 34 3.12 -7.10 -3.62
N LEU A 35 2.37 -6.97 -4.72
CA LEU A 35 2.84 -6.26 -5.91
C LEU A 35 3.11 -4.79 -5.59
N ASP A 36 2.25 -4.16 -4.82
CA ASP A 36 2.41 -2.78 -4.38
C ASP A 36 3.67 -2.59 -3.52
N LEU A 37 3.92 -3.48 -2.56
CA LEU A 37 5.16 -3.48 -1.78
C LEU A 37 6.40 -3.67 -2.66
N GLN A 38 6.37 -4.65 -3.56
CA GLN A 38 7.48 -4.94 -4.46
C GLN A 38 7.76 -3.76 -5.41
N GLU A 39 6.72 -3.18 -5.99
CA GLU A 39 6.85 -2.04 -6.90
C GLU A 39 7.45 -0.82 -6.20
N GLN A 40 6.95 -0.48 -5.02
CA GLN A 40 7.50 0.63 -4.25
C GLN A 40 8.94 0.38 -3.81
N PHE A 41 9.28 -0.85 -3.45
CA PHE A 41 10.66 -1.21 -3.13
C PHE A 41 11.58 -1.04 -4.34
N VAL A 42 11.22 -1.58 -5.51
CA VAL A 42 12.04 -1.48 -6.73
C VAL A 42 12.20 -0.02 -7.16
N LYS A 43 11.11 0.75 -7.16
CA LYS A 43 11.14 2.18 -7.48
C LYS A 43 11.98 2.98 -6.47
N GLY A 44 11.81 2.71 -5.18
CA GLY A 44 12.58 3.35 -4.12
C GLY A 44 14.08 3.09 -4.23
N VAL A 45 14.48 1.85 -4.52
CA VAL A 45 15.87 1.47 -4.76
C VAL A 45 16.42 2.19 -5.99
N ALA A 46 15.69 2.19 -7.10
CA ALA A 46 16.11 2.85 -8.34
C ALA A 46 16.31 4.35 -8.15
N VAL A 47 15.38 5.04 -7.49
CA VAL A 47 15.51 6.47 -7.16
C VAL A 47 16.71 6.73 -6.25
N TYR A 48 16.88 5.90 -5.21
CA TYR A 48 18.01 6.02 -4.28
C TYR A 48 19.37 5.94 -5.00
N CYS A 49 19.44 5.15 -6.06
CA CYS A 49 20.65 4.93 -6.85
C CYS A 49 20.82 5.92 -8.00
N GLY A 50 19.93 6.90 -8.11
CA GLY A 50 19.97 7.88 -9.18
C GLY A 50 19.63 7.33 -10.57
N LEU A 51 18.95 6.18 -10.62
CA LEU A 51 18.47 5.61 -11.89
C LEU A 51 17.20 6.35 -12.32
N ASP A 52 17.13 6.71 -13.59
CA ASP A 52 15.98 7.43 -14.15
C ASP A 52 14.76 6.49 -14.27
N ILE A 53 13.62 6.91 -13.71
CA ILE A 53 12.36 6.17 -13.75
C ILE A 53 11.33 7.01 -14.47
N LYS A 54 10.71 6.43 -15.50
CA LYS A 54 9.58 7.05 -16.17
C LYS A 54 8.33 7.01 -15.27
N ALA A 55 7.55 8.08 -15.26
CA ALA A 55 6.41 8.23 -14.37
C ALA A 55 5.39 7.06 -14.42
N ARG A 56 5.23 6.43 -15.58
CA ARG A 56 4.27 5.31 -15.82
C ARG A 56 4.96 3.93 -15.90
N GLU A 57 6.25 3.85 -15.57
CA GLU A 57 7.00 2.59 -15.67
C GLU A 57 6.55 1.62 -14.58
N THR A 58 6.11 0.44 -14.99
CA THR A 58 5.64 -0.61 -14.09
C THR A 58 6.79 -1.37 -13.44
N CYS A 59 6.53 -2.05 -12.32
CA CYS A 59 7.51 -2.92 -11.67
C CYS A 59 8.11 -3.97 -12.63
N GLY A 60 7.25 -4.56 -13.47
CA GLY A 60 7.70 -5.57 -14.45
C GLY A 60 8.61 -5.01 -15.55
N GLU A 61 8.39 -3.77 -15.97
CA GLU A 61 9.26 -3.07 -16.92
C GLU A 61 10.59 -2.71 -16.26
N LEU A 62 10.56 -2.14 -15.05
CA LEU A 62 11.75 -1.83 -14.27
C LEU A 62 12.66 -3.05 -14.07
N LEU A 63 12.09 -4.16 -13.63
CA LEU A 63 12.86 -5.40 -13.40
C LEU A 63 13.42 -6.04 -14.69
N ARG A 64 12.97 -5.61 -15.88
CA ARG A 64 13.55 -6.06 -17.16
C ARG A 64 14.68 -5.18 -17.67
N ARG A 65 14.83 -4.00 -17.11
CA ARG A 65 15.89 -3.06 -17.48
C ARG A 65 17.25 -3.59 -17.04
N GLU A 66 18.23 -3.53 -17.92
CA GLU A 66 19.58 -4.04 -17.65
C GLU A 66 20.30 -3.21 -16.57
N ASP A 67 20.10 -1.90 -16.52
CA ASP A 67 20.67 -1.04 -15.46
C ASP A 67 20.13 -1.39 -14.06
N ILE A 68 18.82 -1.63 -13.94
CA ILE A 68 18.19 -2.09 -12.69
C ILE A 68 18.70 -3.48 -12.32
N LYS A 69 18.72 -4.41 -13.27
CA LYS A 69 19.17 -5.77 -13.06
C LYS A 69 20.63 -5.82 -12.57
N ASN A 70 21.51 -5.09 -13.25
CA ASN A 70 22.93 -5.03 -12.87
C ASN A 70 23.09 -4.40 -11.48
N PHE A 71 22.33 -3.35 -11.17
CA PHE A 71 22.38 -2.76 -9.85
C PHE A 71 21.96 -3.74 -8.76
N PHE A 72 20.85 -4.46 -8.94
CA PHE A 72 20.37 -5.47 -7.98
C PHE A 72 21.37 -6.62 -7.80
N LYS A 73 22.00 -7.10 -8.88
CA LYS A 73 22.93 -8.22 -8.84
C LYS A 73 24.33 -7.83 -8.38
N ASP A 74 24.91 -6.79 -8.97
CA ASP A 74 26.32 -6.46 -8.80
C ASP A 74 26.56 -5.57 -7.57
N VAL A 75 25.64 -4.66 -7.28
CA VAL A 75 25.75 -3.71 -6.16
C VAL A 75 25.04 -4.22 -4.92
N LEU A 76 23.76 -4.56 -5.03
CA LEU A 76 23.00 -5.06 -3.90
C LEU A 76 23.26 -6.54 -3.59
N ARG A 77 23.85 -7.28 -4.52
CA ARG A 77 24.15 -8.72 -4.41
C ARG A 77 22.90 -9.57 -4.15
N VAL A 78 21.78 -9.17 -4.72
CA VAL A 78 20.58 -10.02 -4.76
C VAL A 78 20.89 -11.23 -5.64
N ASP A 79 20.69 -12.41 -5.10
CA ASP A 79 20.96 -13.65 -5.84
C ASP A 79 20.05 -13.80 -7.07
N ASP A 80 20.55 -14.51 -8.10
CA ASP A 80 19.86 -14.68 -9.37
C ASP A 80 18.49 -15.32 -9.23
N PHE A 81 18.36 -16.26 -8.29
CA PHE A 81 17.09 -16.92 -8.03
C PHE A 81 16.06 -15.94 -7.50
N SER A 82 16.41 -15.17 -6.46
CA SER A 82 15.52 -14.16 -5.88
C SER A 82 15.13 -13.10 -6.91
N TYR A 83 16.08 -12.60 -7.70
CA TYR A 83 15.79 -11.61 -8.74
C TYR A 83 14.84 -12.15 -9.82
N THR A 84 15.10 -13.35 -10.35
CA THR A 84 14.25 -14.00 -11.34
C THR A 84 12.85 -14.26 -10.79
N LYS A 85 12.74 -14.67 -9.51
CA LYS A 85 11.46 -14.87 -8.85
C LYS A 85 10.68 -13.58 -8.64
N MET A 86 11.33 -12.46 -8.37
CA MET A 86 10.65 -11.15 -8.35
C MET A 86 9.98 -10.84 -9.70
N GLN A 87 10.66 -11.09 -10.81
CA GLN A 87 10.09 -10.94 -12.16
C GLN A 87 8.91 -11.90 -12.39
N ASP A 88 9.09 -13.19 -12.09
CA ASP A 88 8.06 -14.22 -12.25
C ASP A 88 6.79 -13.88 -11.43
N TYR A 89 6.97 -13.42 -10.19
CA TYR A 89 5.87 -13.12 -9.29
C TYR A 89 5.09 -11.89 -9.74
N THR A 90 5.77 -10.88 -10.29
CA THR A 90 5.08 -9.74 -10.92
C THR A 90 4.14 -10.20 -12.04
N LEU A 91 4.58 -11.12 -12.88
CA LEU A 91 3.77 -11.67 -13.97
C LEU A 91 2.61 -12.53 -13.44
N LYS A 92 2.87 -13.39 -12.45
CA LYS A 92 1.86 -14.27 -11.84
C LYS A 92 0.78 -13.49 -11.14
N VAL A 93 1.13 -12.47 -10.36
CA VAL A 93 0.15 -11.62 -9.66
C VAL A 93 -0.79 -10.95 -10.65
N ASN A 94 -0.27 -10.40 -11.75
CA ASN A 94 -1.11 -9.83 -12.79
C ASN A 94 -2.06 -10.87 -13.42
N ALA A 95 -1.60 -12.12 -13.61
CA ALA A 95 -2.44 -13.20 -14.11
C ALA A 95 -3.53 -13.63 -13.11
N HIS A 96 -3.24 -13.65 -11.80
CA HIS A 96 -4.20 -13.96 -10.75
C HIS A 96 -5.32 -12.91 -10.63
N LYS A 97 -5.01 -11.63 -10.80
CA LYS A 97 -6.02 -10.56 -10.83
C LYS A 97 -7.11 -10.80 -11.87
N HIS A 98 -6.76 -11.39 -13.00
CA HIS A 98 -7.69 -11.65 -14.10
C HIS A 98 -8.44 -12.98 -14.01
N LYS A 99 -7.96 -13.94 -13.21
CA LYS A 99 -8.53 -15.30 -13.15
C LYS A 99 -9.47 -15.53 -11.98
N GLY A 100 -9.54 -14.65 -10.99
CA GLY A 100 -10.43 -14.77 -9.84
C GLY A 100 -10.21 -16.03 -9.00
N GLU A 101 -8.95 -16.49 -8.87
CA GLU A 101 -8.61 -17.64 -8.04
C GLU A 101 -9.01 -17.41 -6.58
N LYS A 102 -9.72 -18.38 -6.01
CA LYS A 102 -10.49 -18.19 -4.78
C LYS A 102 -9.74 -18.42 -3.47
N ASN A 103 -8.59 -19.11 -3.47
CA ASN A 103 -7.89 -19.44 -2.22
C ASN A 103 -6.38 -19.34 -2.38
N ILE A 104 -5.76 -18.42 -1.64
CA ILE A 104 -4.32 -18.36 -1.51
C ILE A 104 -3.83 -19.46 -0.57
N GLN A 105 -2.74 -20.14 -0.94
CA GLN A 105 -2.11 -21.17 -0.13
C GLN A 105 -0.96 -20.59 0.69
N ILE A 106 -0.78 -21.08 1.92
CA ILE A 106 0.27 -20.59 2.83
C ILE A 106 1.67 -20.76 2.26
N ASP A 107 1.95 -21.86 1.56
CA ASP A 107 3.26 -22.09 0.93
C ASP A 107 3.57 -21.03 -0.14
N THR A 108 2.55 -20.59 -0.85
CA THR A 108 2.65 -19.48 -1.80
C THR A 108 3.04 -18.20 -1.08
N ILE A 109 2.33 -17.85 0.00
CA ILE A 109 2.64 -16.67 0.82
C ILE A 109 4.08 -16.71 1.32
N VAL A 110 4.50 -17.82 1.95
CA VAL A 110 5.87 -17.97 2.49
C VAL A 110 6.91 -17.80 1.38
N SER A 111 6.65 -18.35 0.19
CA SER A 111 7.55 -18.22 -0.95
C SER A 111 7.69 -16.77 -1.43
N TYR A 112 6.57 -16.05 -1.59
CA TYR A 112 6.57 -14.64 -1.98
C TYR A 112 7.26 -13.76 -0.94
N MET A 113 6.94 -13.99 0.35
CA MET A 113 7.53 -13.22 1.45
C MET A 113 9.03 -13.45 1.57
N ARG A 114 9.51 -14.65 1.33
CA ARG A 114 10.95 -14.96 1.33
C ARG A 114 11.69 -14.20 0.24
N ILE A 115 11.14 -14.16 -0.97
CA ILE A 115 11.78 -13.48 -2.09
C ILE A 115 11.90 -11.96 -1.84
N ILE A 116 10.81 -11.31 -1.44
CA ILE A 116 10.86 -9.87 -1.15
C ILE A 116 11.72 -9.57 0.08
N TYR A 117 11.75 -10.47 1.07
CA TYR A 117 12.62 -10.37 2.22
C TYR A 117 14.09 -10.38 1.80
N ASN A 118 14.52 -11.36 1.01
CA ASN A 118 15.91 -11.45 0.54
C ASN A 118 16.36 -10.18 -0.20
N ALA A 119 15.50 -9.64 -1.07
CA ALA A 119 15.80 -8.43 -1.80
C ALA A 119 15.91 -7.20 -0.88
N THR A 120 14.99 -7.06 0.08
CA THR A 120 15.00 -5.95 1.04
C THR A 120 16.16 -6.04 2.03
N VAL A 121 16.58 -7.26 2.43
CA VAL A 121 17.76 -7.49 3.25
C VAL A 121 19.04 -7.10 2.51
N SER A 122 19.15 -7.44 1.23
CA SER A 122 20.29 -7.03 0.41
C SER A 122 20.45 -5.51 0.38
N PHE A 123 19.34 -4.76 0.24
CA PHE A 123 19.36 -3.31 0.29
C PHE A 123 19.63 -2.77 1.71
N ALA A 124 19.08 -3.39 2.75
CA ALA A 124 19.37 -3.04 4.15
C ALA A 124 20.86 -3.21 4.47
N ASN A 125 21.45 -4.33 4.05
CA ASN A 125 22.90 -4.58 4.21
C ASN A 125 23.74 -3.55 3.46
N TYR A 126 23.34 -3.15 2.26
CA TYR A 126 24.00 -2.07 1.52
C TYR A 126 23.95 -0.76 2.29
N LYS A 127 22.84 -0.46 2.98
CA LYS A 127 22.68 0.72 3.86
C LYS A 127 23.25 0.50 5.27
N LYS A 128 23.85 -0.65 5.58
CA LYS A 128 24.38 -1.04 6.90
C LYS A 128 23.31 -1.07 8.01
N ILE A 129 22.09 -1.43 7.66
CA ILE A 129 20.97 -1.61 8.59
C ILE A 129 20.99 -3.06 9.10
N LEU A 130 20.83 -3.24 10.40
CA LEU A 130 20.72 -4.58 11.00
C LEU A 130 19.38 -5.24 10.65
N VAL A 131 19.43 -6.51 10.28
CA VAL A 131 18.26 -7.28 9.88
C VAL A 131 18.19 -8.59 10.65
N ASN A 132 16.98 -8.97 11.08
CA ASN A 132 16.72 -10.28 11.66
C ASN A 132 16.63 -11.36 10.57
N GLU A 133 16.80 -12.62 10.94
CA GLU A 133 16.60 -13.74 10.01
C GLU A 133 15.13 -13.87 9.56
N PHE A 134 14.95 -14.48 8.38
CA PHE A 134 13.62 -14.79 7.87
C PHE A 134 12.98 -15.92 8.67
N ASP A 135 11.83 -15.65 9.26
CA ASP A 135 11.04 -16.63 9.97
C ASP A 135 9.78 -17.01 9.18
N ALA A 136 9.79 -18.18 8.54
CA ALA A 136 8.64 -18.71 7.82
C ALA A 136 7.47 -19.05 8.78
N ASN A 137 7.78 -19.51 10.00
CA ASN A 137 6.77 -19.91 10.99
C ASN A 137 5.93 -18.70 11.43
N TYR A 138 6.50 -17.51 11.42
CA TYR A 138 5.75 -16.29 11.68
C TYR A 138 4.55 -16.16 10.70
N PHE A 139 4.77 -16.31 9.40
CA PHE A 139 3.69 -16.20 8.41
C PHE A 139 2.69 -17.36 8.49
N ILE A 140 3.17 -18.57 8.79
CA ILE A 140 2.31 -19.74 9.01
C ILE A 140 1.40 -19.50 10.21
N SER A 141 1.91 -18.93 11.29
CA SER A 141 1.15 -18.69 12.51
C SER A 141 0.06 -17.62 12.34
N ILE A 142 0.33 -16.57 11.57
CA ILE A 142 -0.61 -15.46 11.38
C ILE A 142 -1.60 -15.69 10.23
N PHE A 143 -1.35 -16.67 9.33
CA PHE A 143 -2.21 -16.91 8.18
C PHE A 143 -3.62 -17.30 8.56
N GLY A 144 -4.59 -16.52 8.10
CA GLY A 144 -6.01 -16.73 8.41
C GLY A 144 -6.34 -16.62 9.90
N SER A 145 -5.48 -15.98 10.72
CA SER A 145 -5.69 -15.88 12.17
C SER A 145 -7.01 -15.18 12.50
N PHE A 146 -7.41 -14.18 11.72
CA PHE A 146 -8.68 -13.47 11.91
C PHE A 146 -9.91 -14.40 11.74
N GLU A 147 -9.88 -15.32 10.77
CA GLU A 147 -10.98 -16.29 10.60
C GLU A 147 -11.02 -17.29 11.74
N LYS A 148 -9.84 -17.77 12.18
CA LYS A 148 -9.74 -18.70 13.32
C LYS A 148 -10.23 -18.07 14.61
N GLU A 149 -9.82 -16.83 14.90
CA GLU A 149 -10.26 -16.06 16.06
C GLU A 149 -11.77 -15.81 16.02
N ASN A 150 -12.32 -15.39 14.88
CA ASN A 150 -13.75 -15.19 14.71
C ASN A 150 -14.56 -16.48 14.86
N LEU A 151 -14.04 -17.59 14.35
CA LEU A 151 -14.69 -18.89 14.49
C LEU A 151 -14.67 -19.35 15.96
N ALA A 152 -13.55 -19.20 16.66
CA ALA A 152 -13.43 -19.52 18.07
C ALA A 152 -14.41 -18.69 18.92
N LEU A 153 -14.48 -17.39 18.69
CA LEU A 153 -15.42 -16.49 19.37
C LEU A 153 -16.90 -16.85 19.09
N LYS A 154 -17.23 -17.18 17.84
CA LYS A 154 -18.57 -17.64 17.48
C LYS A 154 -18.94 -18.94 18.20
N THR A 155 -18.00 -19.89 18.27
CA THR A 155 -18.21 -21.17 18.96
C THR A 155 -18.42 -20.94 20.46
N GLU A 156 -17.62 -20.07 21.07
CA GLU A 156 -17.76 -19.72 22.48
C GLU A 156 -19.09 -19.01 22.77
N MET A 157 -19.50 -18.08 21.90
CA MET A 157 -20.82 -17.43 22.00
C MET A 157 -21.98 -18.45 21.92
N ILE A 158 -21.89 -19.43 21.02
CA ILE A 158 -22.92 -20.46 20.92
C ILE A 158 -22.97 -21.28 22.21
N LYS A 159 -21.82 -21.72 22.73
CA LYS A 159 -21.70 -22.44 23.97
C LYS A 159 -22.29 -21.68 25.17
N LEU A 160 -21.95 -20.40 25.31
CA LEU A 160 -22.49 -19.55 26.38
C LEU A 160 -24.00 -19.35 26.26
N LYS A 161 -24.54 -19.23 25.04
CA LYS A 161 -26.01 -19.19 24.82
C LYS A 161 -26.70 -20.48 25.24
N GLU A 162 -26.14 -21.64 24.89
CA GLU A 162 -26.67 -22.96 25.28
C GLU A 162 -26.63 -23.13 26.81
N GLU A 163 -25.51 -22.76 27.47
CA GLU A 163 -25.38 -22.80 28.94
C GLU A 163 -26.39 -21.89 29.62
N LEU A 164 -26.65 -20.70 29.08
CA LEU A 164 -27.65 -19.77 29.57
C LEU A 164 -29.08 -20.37 29.46
N ILE A 165 -29.43 -20.95 28.32
CA ILE A 165 -30.75 -21.61 28.10
C ILE A 165 -30.94 -22.72 29.13
N VAL A 166 -29.96 -23.62 29.27
CA VAL A 166 -30.02 -24.74 30.23
C VAL A 166 -30.15 -24.23 31.67
N SER A 167 -29.46 -23.14 32.01
CA SER A 167 -29.51 -22.53 33.35
C SER A 167 -30.88 -21.90 33.62
N VAL A 168 -31.47 -21.24 32.65
CA VAL A 168 -32.82 -20.65 32.75
C VAL A 168 -33.88 -21.76 32.88
N GLU A 169 -33.83 -22.81 32.02
CA GLU A 169 -34.76 -23.93 32.04
C GLU A 169 -34.69 -24.76 33.33
N SER A 170 -33.50 -24.88 33.91
CA SER A 170 -33.29 -25.60 35.17
C SER A 170 -33.69 -24.83 36.43
N GLY A 171 -34.13 -23.59 36.29
CA GLY A 171 -34.53 -22.72 37.43
C GLY A 171 -33.39 -22.42 38.40
N LYS A 172 -32.14 -22.60 37.98
CA LYS A 172 -30.95 -22.37 38.80
C LYS A 172 -30.55 -20.90 38.91
N LEU A 173 -30.99 -20.08 37.96
CA LEU A 173 -30.76 -18.63 37.99
C LEU A 173 -31.88 -17.95 38.78
N LYS A 174 -31.51 -17.16 39.76
CA LYS A 174 -32.45 -16.22 40.42
C LYS A 174 -32.81 -15.13 39.45
N ASP A 175 -34.00 -14.56 39.58
CA ASP A 175 -34.44 -13.42 38.73
C ASP A 175 -33.45 -12.28 38.72
N SER A 176 -32.73 -12.03 39.84
CA SER A 176 -31.65 -11.05 39.91
C SER A 176 -30.48 -11.32 38.98
N ASP A 177 -30.17 -12.60 38.70
CA ASP A 177 -29.03 -12.95 37.85
C ASP A 177 -29.44 -12.82 36.37
N ILE A 178 -30.71 -13.13 36.04
CA ILE A 178 -31.28 -12.90 34.72
C ILE A 178 -31.28 -11.41 34.37
N ASP A 179 -31.64 -10.55 35.31
CA ASP A 179 -31.63 -9.10 35.12
C ASP A 179 -30.22 -8.54 35.01
N ALA A 180 -29.25 -9.10 35.73
CA ALA A 180 -27.85 -8.73 35.58
C ALA A 180 -27.31 -9.10 34.19
N TYR A 181 -27.62 -10.27 33.66
CA TYR A 181 -27.22 -10.68 32.30
C TYR A 181 -27.90 -9.86 31.22
N ARG A 182 -29.18 -9.48 31.40
CA ARG A 182 -29.90 -8.57 30.49
C ARG A 182 -29.27 -7.18 30.48
N SER A 183 -28.87 -6.68 31.66
CA SER A 183 -28.20 -5.40 31.78
C SER A 183 -26.85 -5.42 31.08
N LEU A 184 -26.06 -6.50 31.24
CA LEU A 184 -24.77 -6.65 30.57
C LEU A 184 -24.88 -6.72 29.05
N LEU A 185 -25.86 -7.47 28.55
CA LEU A 185 -26.17 -7.55 27.12
C LEU A 185 -26.56 -6.19 26.55
N SER A 186 -27.41 -5.45 27.25
CA SER A 186 -27.80 -4.08 26.85
C SER A 186 -26.60 -3.14 26.82
N GLN A 187 -25.70 -3.23 27.79
CA GLN A 187 -24.50 -2.42 27.84
C GLN A 187 -23.54 -2.75 26.68
N THR A 188 -23.36 -4.03 26.35
CA THR A 188 -22.52 -4.47 25.24
C THR A 188 -23.11 -4.03 23.87
N GLU A 189 -24.43 -4.01 23.74
CA GLU A 189 -25.08 -3.47 22.54
C GLU A 189 -24.90 -1.96 22.39
N ILE A 190 -24.95 -1.22 23.50
CA ILE A 190 -24.68 0.23 23.50
C ILE A 190 -23.21 0.49 23.11
N GLU A 191 -22.27 -0.21 23.73
CA GLU A 191 -20.84 -0.07 23.40
C GLU A 191 -20.57 -0.39 21.93
N LYS A 192 -21.25 -1.38 21.37
CA LYS A 192 -21.17 -1.70 19.94
C LYS A 192 -21.66 -0.55 19.06
N LEU A 193 -22.79 0.04 19.40
CA LEU A 193 -23.35 1.17 18.67
C LEU A 193 -22.43 2.39 18.73
N ASP A 194 -21.85 2.67 19.90
CA ASP A 194 -20.87 3.76 20.08
C ASP A 194 -19.63 3.54 19.23
N LEU A 195 -19.12 2.32 19.16
CA LEU A 195 -17.98 1.97 18.30
C LEU A 195 -18.32 2.07 16.81
N GLU A 196 -19.52 1.70 16.41
CA GLU A 196 -19.99 1.86 15.02
C GLU A 196 -20.11 3.35 14.65
N GLU A 197 -20.59 4.20 15.57
CA GLU A 197 -20.68 5.64 15.36
C GLU A 197 -19.28 6.29 15.29
N GLN A 198 -18.37 5.90 16.18
CA GLN A 198 -16.98 6.37 16.14
C GLN A 198 -16.28 5.96 14.82
N ASN A 199 -16.50 4.76 14.34
CA ASN A 199 -15.97 4.31 13.05
C ASN A 199 -16.54 5.14 11.89
N GLN A 200 -17.82 5.43 11.89
CA GLN A 200 -18.44 6.27 10.87
C GLN A 200 -17.87 7.70 10.90
N GLU A 201 -17.67 8.27 12.09
CA GLU A 201 -17.08 9.60 12.23
C GLU A 201 -15.61 9.61 11.78
N LEU A 202 -14.83 8.59 12.11
CA LEU A 202 -13.47 8.46 11.60
C LEU A 202 -13.43 8.36 10.07
N HIS A 203 -14.35 7.63 9.46
CA HIS A 203 -14.47 7.57 8.00
C HIS A 203 -14.80 8.93 7.38
N ARG A 204 -15.70 9.71 8.01
CA ARG A 204 -16.00 11.08 7.59
C ARG A 204 -14.79 12.01 7.71
N GLN A 205 -14.03 11.90 8.79
CA GLN A 205 -12.81 12.69 8.98
C GLN A 205 -11.74 12.35 7.95
N ILE A 206 -11.55 11.08 7.66
CA ILE A 206 -10.61 10.60 6.61
C ILE A 206 -11.04 11.15 5.24
N SER A 207 -12.33 11.14 4.92
CA SER A 207 -12.83 11.70 3.68
C SER A 207 -12.56 13.19 3.58
N LYS A 208 -12.92 13.97 4.63
CA LYS A 208 -12.65 15.41 4.69
C LYS A 208 -11.15 15.74 4.54
N LEU A 209 -10.28 14.97 5.20
CA LEU A 209 -8.82 15.17 5.09
C LEU A 209 -8.30 14.86 3.68
N LYS A 210 -8.86 13.86 3.02
CA LYS A 210 -8.54 13.57 1.61
C LYS A 210 -8.94 14.71 0.70
N ASP A 211 -10.16 15.24 0.86
CA ASP A 211 -10.68 16.33 0.04
C ASP A 211 -9.85 17.63 0.25
N ILE A 212 -9.51 17.97 1.49
CA ILE A 212 -8.66 19.12 1.81
C ILE A 212 -7.27 18.97 1.20
N LYS A 213 -6.68 17.76 1.26
CA LYS A 213 -5.37 17.50 0.68
C LYS A 213 -5.40 17.60 -0.84
N LEU A 214 -6.47 17.09 -1.47
CA LEU A 214 -6.66 17.16 -2.92
C LEU A 214 -6.77 18.62 -3.38
N SER A 215 -7.66 19.41 -2.76
CA SER A 215 -7.85 20.82 -3.11
C SER A 215 -6.57 21.66 -2.90
N SER A 216 -5.81 21.39 -1.83
CA SER A 216 -4.52 22.06 -1.61
C SER A 216 -3.47 21.71 -2.65
N MET A 217 -3.49 20.45 -3.17
CA MET A 217 -2.58 20.04 -4.25
C MET A 217 -2.98 20.67 -5.58
N GLU A 218 -4.27 20.75 -5.88
CA GLU A 218 -4.81 21.42 -7.07
C GLU A 218 -4.47 22.91 -7.08
N GLU A 219 -4.63 23.60 -5.95
CA GLU A 219 -4.25 25.02 -5.81
C GLU A 219 -2.76 25.24 -6.07
N LYS A 220 -1.90 24.40 -5.48
CA LYS A 220 -0.45 24.47 -5.71
C LYS A 220 -0.08 24.20 -7.17
N LEU A 221 -0.74 23.23 -7.80
CA LEU A 221 -0.53 22.90 -9.20
C LEU A 221 -0.93 24.05 -10.11
N ASN A 222 -2.11 24.63 -9.89
CA ASN A 222 -2.60 25.77 -10.65
C ASN A 222 -1.65 26.97 -10.52
N LYS A 223 -1.21 27.29 -9.30
CA LYS A 223 -0.25 28.37 -9.07
C LYS A 223 1.09 28.14 -9.76
N THR A 224 1.57 26.88 -9.79
CA THR A 224 2.80 26.51 -10.52
C THR A 224 2.60 26.69 -12.03
N ILE A 225 1.45 26.31 -12.58
CA ILE A 225 1.11 26.49 -13.98
C ILE A 225 1.03 27.99 -14.35
N GLU A 226 0.46 28.83 -13.49
CA GLU A 226 0.43 30.29 -13.66
C GLU A 226 1.84 30.89 -13.73
N LEU A 227 2.69 30.56 -12.76
CA LEU A 227 4.10 31.02 -12.73
C LEU A 227 4.88 30.58 -13.96
N LEU A 228 4.68 29.34 -14.42
CA LEU A 228 5.31 28.84 -15.64
C LEU A 228 4.81 29.59 -16.88
N THR A 229 3.53 29.96 -16.89
CA THR A 229 2.93 30.73 -18.01
C THR A 229 3.48 32.15 -18.04
N GLU A 230 3.61 32.82 -16.88
CA GLU A 230 4.19 34.15 -16.76
C GLU A 230 5.67 34.16 -17.17
N LEU A 231 6.44 33.17 -16.69
CA LEU A 231 7.84 33.00 -17.07
C LEU A 231 8.00 32.84 -18.59
N THR A 232 7.15 31.99 -19.18
CA THR A 232 7.16 31.72 -20.64
C THR A 232 6.83 32.99 -21.42
N SER A 233 5.82 33.75 -20.99
CA SER A 233 5.45 35.03 -21.60
C SER A 233 6.59 36.03 -21.51
N SER A 234 7.20 36.18 -20.33
CA SER A 234 8.36 37.07 -20.11
C SER A 234 9.56 36.68 -20.98
N VAL A 235 9.83 35.39 -21.13
CA VAL A 235 10.91 34.90 -22.02
C VAL A 235 10.60 35.20 -23.48
N VAL A 236 9.35 35.08 -23.92
CA VAL A 236 8.96 35.43 -25.30
C VAL A 236 9.06 36.93 -25.54
N GLU A 237 8.57 37.76 -24.61
CA GLU A 237 8.65 39.22 -24.71
C GLU A 237 10.09 39.74 -24.72
N ASN A 238 10.94 39.27 -23.78
CA ASN A 238 12.33 39.67 -23.73
C ASN A 238 13.14 39.26 -24.96
N ARG A 239 12.75 38.23 -25.66
CA ARG A 239 13.40 37.76 -26.91
C ARG A 239 12.87 38.40 -28.15
N ALA A 240 11.64 38.90 -28.15
CA ALA A 240 11.12 39.73 -29.23
C ALA A 240 11.90 41.06 -29.34
N VAL A 241 12.46 41.51 -28.20
CA VAL A 241 13.33 42.74 -28.14
C VAL A 241 14.78 42.45 -28.49
N SER A 242 15.27 41.22 -28.28
CA SER A 242 16.64 40.83 -28.67
C SER A 242 16.56 40.04 -30.00
N TYR A 243 17.14 40.55 -31.03
CA TYR A 243 17.28 39.99 -32.39
C TYR A 243 18.01 38.61 -32.41
N ALA A 244 17.74 37.74 -31.52
CA ALA A 244 18.39 36.46 -31.39
C ALA A 244 17.50 35.32 -31.87
N VAL A 245 17.81 34.84 -33.04
CA VAL A 245 17.65 33.48 -33.54
C VAL A 245 16.25 32.88 -33.48
N GLY A 246 15.62 32.75 -34.62
CA GLY A 246 14.28 32.18 -34.87
C GLY A 246 14.00 30.85 -34.18
N ASP A 247 14.99 29.98 -34.00
CA ASP A 247 14.85 28.68 -33.36
C ASP A 247 14.53 28.77 -31.83
N THR A 248 14.90 29.83 -31.17
CA THR A 248 14.66 29.98 -29.71
C THR A 248 13.29 30.58 -29.42
N ILE A 249 12.74 31.37 -30.32
CA ILE A 249 11.37 31.90 -30.25
C ILE A 249 10.38 30.71 -30.50
N CYS A 250 10.63 29.87 -31.51
CA CYS A 250 9.90 28.65 -31.76
C CYS A 250 9.90 27.70 -30.57
N GLY A 251 10.99 27.61 -29.83
CA GLY A 251 11.06 26.78 -28.60
C GLY A 251 10.17 27.31 -27.47
N ALA A 252 10.16 28.62 -27.25
CA ALA A 252 9.33 29.27 -26.24
C ALA A 252 7.83 29.20 -26.57
N GLU A 253 7.45 29.38 -27.83
CA GLU A 253 6.07 29.24 -28.29
C GLU A 253 5.57 27.80 -28.15
N ARG A 254 6.41 26.81 -28.50
CA ARG A 254 6.09 25.40 -28.28
C ARG A 254 5.88 25.09 -26.80
N PHE A 255 6.77 25.60 -25.94
CA PHE A 255 6.62 25.42 -24.49
C PHE A 255 5.31 26.03 -23.97
N LYS A 256 4.96 27.24 -24.42
CA LYS A 256 3.68 27.88 -24.09
C LYS A 256 2.49 27.02 -24.53
N SER A 257 2.51 26.45 -25.73
CA SER A 257 1.45 25.57 -26.21
C SER A 257 1.32 24.27 -25.42
N TYR A 258 2.41 23.73 -24.86
CA TYR A 258 2.36 22.58 -23.95
C TYR A 258 1.75 22.93 -22.61
N VAL A 259 2.08 24.08 -22.05
CA VAL A 259 1.48 24.59 -20.80
C VAL A 259 -0.02 24.82 -20.97
N GLU A 260 -0.45 25.40 -22.09
CA GLU A 260 -1.88 25.61 -22.38
C GLU A 260 -2.65 24.30 -22.53
N ARG A 261 -2.09 23.30 -23.23
CA ARG A 261 -2.67 21.97 -23.30
C ARG A 261 -2.79 21.29 -21.93
N ALA A 262 -1.75 21.37 -21.10
CA ALA A 262 -1.79 20.82 -19.75
C ALA A 262 -2.88 21.47 -18.90
N LYS A 263 -3.10 22.80 -19.06
CA LYS A 263 -4.21 23.52 -18.40
C LYS A 263 -5.59 23.04 -18.88
N GLU A 264 -5.75 22.78 -20.17
CA GLU A 264 -7.03 22.29 -20.73
C GLU A 264 -7.33 20.86 -20.30
N GLU A 265 -6.31 19.99 -20.28
CA GLU A 265 -6.44 18.60 -19.80
C GLU A 265 -6.84 18.54 -18.34
N LEU A 266 -6.23 19.40 -17.47
CA LEU A 266 -6.56 19.49 -16.04
C LEU A 266 -7.94 20.11 -15.73
N LYS A 267 -8.56 20.83 -16.68
CA LYS A 267 -9.92 21.36 -16.52
C LYS A 267 -11.00 20.37 -16.92
N ASN A 268 -10.64 19.33 -17.66
CA ASN A 268 -11.56 18.34 -18.21
C ASN A 268 -11.56 17.01 -17.43
N GLU A 269 -10.69 16.87 -16.39
CA GLU A 269 -10.70 15.82 -15.37
C GLU A 269 -11.43 16.31 -14.08
#